data_95ff3c708cdc5b951b7288760f05ccaa
#
_entry.id   95ff3c708cdc5b951b7288760f05ccaa
#
_cell.length_a   1.000
_cell.length_b   1.000
_cell.length_c   1.000
_cell.angle_alpha   90.00
_cell.angle_beta   90.00
_cell.angle_gamma   90.00
#
_symmetry.space_group_name_H-M   'P 1'
#
loop_
_entity.id
_entity.type
_entity.pdbx_description
1 polymer ?
#
loop_
_entity_poly.entity_id
_entity_poly.type
_entity_poly.pdbx_seq_one_letter_code
_entity_poly.pdbx_strand_id
1 'polypeptide(L)'
;MSENMETTAPASGLADLIQVADAVAREKGIEREEVLEAMEMAIQKAGRSKYGHEFDIRAEVDRDTGEIQLARYIEVVDEVENEATQLTLDEAKKTKSDTQVGEFLVDPLPPMDFGRIAAQTAKQVIVQRVREAERARQYKEYKDRVGEIVNGVVKRVEFGNVIVDLGRGESIIRREELLGRETFRRTDRVRAYIYDVREETRGPQIFLSRAHPQFMAKLFAQEVPEIYDGIIEIKSVARDPGSRAKIAVHSNDSGIDPVGACVGMRGSRVQAVVSELQGEKIDIIPWSPDTATFVVNALAPAEVIKVVIDEDAHRIEMVVPDDQLSLAIGRRGQNVRLASILTGWDIDILTEAEESERRQEEFHALSQIFMDALDVDDVIAHLLVTEGFSTVEEVAFVPEENLVEIEGFDESIIEELRERARNYLKERDEKLNQKRNELGISDELLKMPHITLESLVTLGETGVKSLDDLADLASDELREILGVTKLNEEQANETIMAARAHWFDDELTEEADQEEAEQEGEAGNDSIETAAEDAAGNTDEDTAESAVTETAETAKDAEEKDAD
;
A
#
# COMPACT_ATOMS: atom_id res chain seq x y z
N MET A 1 50.70 33.14 65.97
CA MET A 1 49.66 32.17 66.31
C MET A 1 48.42 32.58 65.47
N SER A 2 48.25 31.99 64.33
CA SER A 2 47.14 32.24 63.43
C SER A 2 46.57 30.87 63.14
N GLU A 3 45.45 30.58 63.71
CA GLU A 3 44.68 29.35 63.48
C GLU A 3 43.99 29.44 62.16
N ASN A 4 44.33 28.49 61.28
CA ASN A 4 43.59 28.15 60.08
C ASN A 4 42.27 27.50 60.51
N MET A 5 41.18 28.16 60.22
CA MET A 5 39.86 27.53 60.21
C MET A 5 39.61 27.00 58.79
N GLU A 6 39.85 25.72 58.58
CA GLU A 6 39.28 24.94 57.45
C GLU A 6 37.79 24.80 57.70
N THR A 7 37.01 25.49 56.92
CA THR A 7 35.56 25.28 56.81
C THR A 7 35.31 24.07 55.92
N THR A 8 35.15 22.92 56.54
CA THR A 8 34.55 21.75 55.92
C THR A 8 33.06 22.00 55.66
N ALA A 9 32.71 22.19 54.39
CA ALA A 9 31.31 22.20 53.97
C ALA A 9 30.70 20.79 54.08
N PRO A 10 29.42 20.65 54.38
CA PRO A 10 28.81 19.37 54.74
C PRO A 10 28.70 18.42 53.55
N ALA A 11 29.30 17.25 53.68
CA ALA A 11 29.26 16.10 52.75
C ALA A 11 27.91 15.34 52.75
N SER A 12 26.81 15.96 53.21
CA SER A 12 25.54 15.26 53.41
C SER A 12 24.57 15.30 52.24
N GLY A 13 24.90 16.01 51.13
CA GLY A 13 24.00 16.11 49.98
C GLY A 13 24.29 15.13 48.82
N LEU A 14 25.48 14.54 48.78
CA LEU A 14 25.98 13.74 47.65
C LEU A 14 25.64 12.25 47.79
N ALA A 15 25.70 11.68 48.99
CA ALA A 15 25.27 10.31 49.27
C ALA A 15 23.74 10.12 49.08
N ASP A 16 22.98 11.21 49.22
CA ASP A 16 21.52 11.18 49.02
C ASP A 16 21.14 10.97 47.55
N LEU A 17 21.96 11.38 46.56
CA LEU A 17 21.64 11.25 45.13
C LEU A 17 21.64 9.80 44.65
N ILE A 18 22.63 9.00 45.06
CA ILE A 18 22.67 7.56 44.73
C ILE A 18 21.48 6.84 45.37
N GLN A 19 21.18 7.15 46.64
CA GLN A 19 20.04 6.56 47.32
C GLN A 19 18.71 6.93 46.67
N VAL A 20 18.57 8.17 46.19
CA VAL A 20 17.40 8.62 45.44
C VAL A 20 17.32 7.88 44.09
N ALA A 21 18.44 7.72 43.37
CA ALA A 21 18.49 6.95 42.13
C ALA A 21 18.08 5.49 42.35
N ASP A 22 18.62 4.85 43.39
CA ASP A 22 18.27 3.47 43.74
C ASP A 22 16.81 3.33 44.18
N ALA A 23 16.26 4.27 44.89
CA ALA A 23 14.86 4.28 45.32
C ALA A 23 13.92 4.42 44.10
N VAL A 24 14.24 5.32 43.19
CA VAL A 24 13.47 5.53 41.93
C VAL A 24 13.59 4.31 41.03
N ALA A 25 14.77 3.74 40.86
CA ALA A 25 15.01 2.53 40.08
C ALA A 25 14.15 1.36 40.57
N ARG A 26 14.10 1.12 41.88
CA ARG A 26 13.29 0.07 42.52
C ARG A 26 11.78 0.35 42.41
N GLU A 27 11.36 1.58 42.69
CA GLU A 27 9.93 1.97 42.61
C GLU A 27 9.36 1.83 41.21
N LYS A 28 10.15 2.16 40.20
CA LYS A 28 9.73 2.19 38.80
C LYS A 28 10.13 0.95 38.01
N GLY A 29 10.97 0.08 38.54
CA GLY A 29 11.45 -1.14 37.88
C GLY A 29 12.33 -0.84 36.66
N ILE A 30 13.15 0.21 36.73
CA ILE A 30 14.07 0.70 35.71
C ILE A 30 15.49 0.39 36.16
N GLU A 31 16.43 0.30 35.23
CA GLU A 31 17.83 0.12 35.56
C GLU A 31 18.38 1.38 36.25
N ARG A 32 19.23 1.18 37.29
CA ARG A 32 19.87 2.26 38.01
C ARG A 32 20.64 3.21 37.09
N GLU A 33 21.27 2.64 36.06
CA GLU A 33 22.08 3.38 35.10
C GLU A 33 21.25 4.42 34.33
N GLU A 34 20.07 4.03 33.85
CA GLU A 34 19.15 4.95 33.17
C GLU A 34 18.71 6.14 34.03
N VAL A 35 18.57 5.91 35.35
CA VAL A 35 18.25 6.99 36.30
C VAL A 35 19.43 7.92 36.49
N LEU A 36 20.65 7.40 36.59
CA LEU A 36 21.87 8.18 36.72
C LEU A 36 22.16 9.03 35.48
N GLU A 37 22.00 8.48 34.29
CA GLU A 37 22.10 9.23 33.02
C GLU A 37 21.06 10.36 32.94
N ALA A 38 19.82 10.10 33.37
CA ALA A 38 18.81 11.14 33.46
C ALA A 38 19.18 12.27 34.43
N MET A 39 19.84 11.92 35.53
CA MET A 39 20.36 12.91 36.49
C MET A 39 21.50 13.71 35.88
N GLU A 40 22.44 13.09 35.18
CA GLU A 40 23.53 13.78 34.48
C GLU A 40 23.00 14.80 33.48
N MET A 41 22.00 14.41 32.65
CA MET A 41 21.37 15.35 31.72
C MET A 41 20.64 16.51 32.40
N ALA A 42 20.03 16.26 33.55
CA ALA A 42 19.37 17.31 34.31
C ALA A 42 20.38 18.31 34.85
N ILE A 43 21.51 17.82 35.38
CA ILE A 43 22.63 18.64 35.91
C ILE A 43 23.27 19.42 34.75
N GLN A 44 23.51 18.79 33.64
CA GLN A 44 24.01 19.42 32.42
C GLN A 44 23.11 20.57 31.96
N LYS A 45 21.79 20.36 31.93
CA LYS A 45 20.81 21.40 31.59
C LYS A 45 20.83 22.56 32.59
N ALA A 46 20.94 22.26 33.86
CA ALA A 46 21.08 23.29 34.90
C ALA A 46 22.41 24.04 34.76
N GLY A 47 23.50 23.35 34.45
CA GLY A 47 24.80 23.93 34.16
C GLY A 47 24.76 24.91 32.97
N ARG A 48 24.18 24.51 31.86
CA ARG A 48 23.98 25.39 30.71
C ARG A 48 23.12 26.61 31.02
N SER A 49 22.12 26.47 31.88
CA SER A 49 21.29 27.62 32.28
C SER A 49 22.07 28.62 33.17
N LYS A 50 23.07 28.18 33.90
CA LYS A 50 23.86 29.02 34.81
C LYS A 50 25.09 29.64 34.15
N TYR A 51 25.81 28.86 33.35
CA TYR A 51 27.08 29.23 32.75
C TYR A 51 27.00 29.75 31.33
N GLY A 52 25.86 29.52 30.63
CA GLY A 52 25.56 29.92 29.26
C GLY A 52 25.06 28.74 28.42
N HIS A 53 24.04 28.99 27.62
CA HIS A 53 23.46 27.97 26.73
C HIS A 53 24.35 27.69 25.50
N GLU A 54 25.26 28.62 25.22
CA GLU A 54 26.22 28.57 24.13
C GLU A 54 27.36 27.58 24.36
N PHE A 55 27.64 27.22 25.62
CA PHE A 55 28.76 26.35 26.00
C PHE A 55 28.37 24.88 26.01
N ASP A 56 29.27 23.99 25.56
CA ASP A 56 29.10 22.55 25.74
C ASP A 56 29.51 22.15 27.14
N ILE A 57 28.53 22.12 28.02
CA ILE A 57 28.70 21.74 29.45
C ILE A 57 28.22 20.31 29.58
N ARG A 58 29.08 19.43 30.06
CA ARG A 58 28.76 18.03 30.37
C ARG A 58 28.89 17.82 31.90
N ALA A 59 28.02 16.94 32.39
CA ALA A 59 28.00 16.52 33.78
C ALA A 59 28.19 15.02 33.85
N GLU A 60 29.01 14.57 34.74
CA GLU A 60 29.25 13.17 35.03
C GLU A 60 29.04 12.93 36.52
N VAL A 61 28.33 11.85 36.84
CA VAL A 61 28.10 11.42 38.23
C VAL A 61 28.93 10.16 38.47
N ASP A 62 29.84 10.25 39.42
CA ASP A 62 30.61 9.09 39.86
C ASP A 62 29.67 8.00 40.42
N ARG A 63 29.76 6.79 39.86
CA ARG A 63 28.84 5.68 40.14
C ARG A 63 28.96 5.14 41.56
N ASP A 64 30.12 5.34 42.18
CA ASP A 64 30.44 4.80 43.51
C ASP A 64 30.27 5.84 44.61
N THR A 65 30.76 7.07 44.37
CA THR A 65 30.78 8.15 45.37
C THR A 65 29.55 9.07 45.25
N GLY A 66 28.90 9.12 44.09
CA GLY A 66 27.80 10.07 43.78
C GLY A 66 28.31 11.51 43.59
N GLU A 67 29.62 11.70 43.45
CA GLU A 67 30.21 13.03 43.22
C GLU A 67 29.88 13.51 41.80
N ILE A 68 29.45 14.77 41.71
CA ILE A 68 29.08 15.38 40.44
C ILE A 68 30.25 16.19 39.92
N GLN A 69 30.76 15.82 38.77
CA GLN A 69 31.76 16.58 38.05
C GLN A 69 31.10 17.33 36.92
N LEU A 70 31.28 18.64 36.88
CA LEU A 70 30.76 19.50 35.82
C LEU A 70 31.95 20.10 35.08
N ALA A 71 31.97 19.94 33.77
CA ALA A 71 33.05 20.47 32.97
C ALA A 71 32.53 21.07 31.65
N ARG A 72 33.24 22.10 31.17
CA ARG A 72 33.06 22.66 29.83
C ARG A 72 33.97 21.90 28.86
N TYR A 73 33.40 21.44 27.77
CA TYR A 73 34.11 20.77 26.72
C TYR A 73 34.29 21.74 25.55
N ILE A 74 35.52 21.87 25.06
CA ILE A 74 35.88 22.75 23.97
C ILE A 74 36.57 21.86 22.92
N GLU A 75 36.03 21.75 21.76
CA GLU A 75 36.57 20.95 20.65
C GLU A 75 37.73 21.72 20.01
N VAL A 76 38.83 21.01 19.73
CA VAL A 76 39.96 21.58 19.02
C VAL A 76 39.81 21.32 17.53
N VAL A 77 39.68 22.41 16.74
CA VAL A 77 39.46 22.38 15.31
C VAL A 77 40.52 23.19 14.54
N ASP A 78 40.66 22.97 13.25
CA ASP A 78 41.57 23.77 12.42
C ASP A 78 40.99 25.17 12.16
N GLU A 79 39.69 25.24 11.85
CA GLU A 79 38.95 26.49 11.65
C GLU A 79 37.78 26.58 12.64
N VAL A 80 37.68 27.68 13.39
CA VAL A 80 36.65 27.87 14.39
C VAL A 80 35.37 28.40 13.73
N GLU A 81 34.29 27.62 13.78
CA GLU A 81 32.95 28.03 13.38
C GLU A 81 32.16 28.65 14.55
N ASN A 82 32.45 28.19 15.77
CA ASN A 82 31.74 28.65 16.97
C ASN A 82 32.74 28.84 18.12
N GLU A 83 33.04 30.10 18.44
CA GLU A 83 33.97 30.50 19.51
C GLU A 83 33.56 30.03 20.92
N ALA A 84 32.27 29.66 21.12
CA ALA A 84 31.80 29.18 22.42
C ALA A 84 32.14 27.72 22.68
N THR A 85 32.25 26.88 21.62
CA THR A 85 32.44 25.43 21.73
C THR A 85 33.71 24.91 21.07
N GLN A 86 34.40 25.75 20.28
CA GLN A 86 35.57 25.36 19.50
C GLN A 86 36.76 26.28 19.78
N LEU A 87 37.97 25.75 19.62
CA LEU A 87 39.23 26.47 19.80
C LEU A 87 40.24 26.03 18.75
N THR A 88 41.11 26.96 18.27
CA THR A 88 42.17 26.61 17.36
C THR A 88 43.28 25.79 18.04
N LEU A 89 43.96 24.94 17.24
CA LEU A 89 45.08 24.12 17.70
C LEU A 89 46.18 24.94 18.38
N ASP A 90 46.47 26.16 17.89
CA ASP A 90 47.48 27.06 18.44
C ASP A 90 47.13 27.62 19.81
N GLU A 91 45.85 27.86 20.01
CA GLU A 91 45.33 28.31 21.31
C GLU A 91 45.24 27.16 22.33
N ALA A 92 44.78 25.98 21.87
CA ALA A 92 44.71 24.77 22.69
C ALA A 92 46.11 24.34 23.21
N LYS A 93 47.16 24.45 22.42
CA LYS A 93 48.56 24.15 22.80
C LYS A 93 49.11 25.09 23.84
N LYS A 94 48.55 26.31 24.03
CA LYS A 94 48.95 27.21 25.12
C LYS A 94 48.50 26.68 26.48
N THR A 95 47.42 25.92 26.50
CA THR A 95 46.82 25.38 27.74
C THR A 95 47.33 23.95 28.01
N LYS A 96 47.45 23.12 26.94
CA LYS A 96 47.93 21.73 27.02
C LYS A 96 48.77 21.42 25.79
N SER A 97 50.09 21.17 26.00
CA SER A 97 51.09 21.06 24.91
C SER A 97 50.90 19.85 23.96
N ASP A 98 50.19 18.82 24.41
CA ASP A 98 50.06 17.53 23.67
C ASP A 98 48.68 17.36 22.98
N THR A 99 47.94 18.44 22.77
CA THR A 99 46.57 18.38 22.19
C THR A 99 46.60 18.26 20.68
N GLN A 100 45.75 17.42 20.12
CA GLN A 100 45.55 17.18 18.69
C GLN A 100 44.20 17.71 18.21
N VAL A 101 44.07 17.94 16.90
CA VAL A 101 42.79 18.32 16.27
C VAL A 101 41.79 17.19 16.43
N GLY A 102 40.56 17.50 16.84
CA GLY A 102 39.49 16.55 17.16
C GLY A 102 39.45 16.10 18.61
N GLU A 103 40.42 16.55 19.47
CA GLU A 103 40.35 16.31 20.91
C GLU A 103 39.52 17.39 21.61
N PHE A 104 38.98 17.03 22.78
CA PHE A 104 38.26 17.96 23.64
C PHE A 104 39.17 18.46 24.76
N LEU A 105 39.24 19.77 24.90
CA LEU A 105 39.81 20.39 26.09
C LEU A 105 38.73 20.44 27.16
N VAL A 106 39.01 19.85 28.32
CA VAL A 106 38.08 19.77 29.45
C VAL A 106 38.47 20.82 30.48
N ASP A 107 37.59 21.79 30.71
CA ASP A 107 37.76 22.84 31.70
C ASP A 107 36.79 22.56 32.87
N PRO A 108 37.29 22.16 34.06
CA PRO A 108 36.46 21.82 35.20
C PRO A 108 35.77 23.07 35.76
N LEU A 109 34.46 23.00 35.86
CA LEU A 109 33.67 24.08 36.44
C LEU A 109 33.51 23.89 37.97
N PRO A 110 33.43 24.97 38.72
CA PRO A 110 33.25 24.89 40.18
C PRO A 110 31.92 24.19 40.51
N PRO A 111 31.89 23.39 41.59
CA PRO A 111 30.67 22.69 42.00
C PRO A 111 29.52 23.67 42.19
N MET A 112 28.36 23.29 41.67
CA MET A 112 27.17 24.11 41.81
C MET A 112 26.45 23.80 43.10
N ASP A 113 26.07 24.87 43.80
CA ASP A 113 25.06 24.75 44.83
C ASP A 113 23.71 24.51 44.16
N PHE A 114 23.20 23.30 44.28
CA PHE A 114 21.91 22.92 43.66
C PHE A 114 20.77 23.63 44.38
N GLY A 115 20.52 24.88 44.00
CA GLY A 115 19.36 25.61 44.47
C GLY A 115 18.04 24.95 44.04
N ARG A 116 16.93 25.38 44.60
CA ARG A 116 15.58 24.83 44.36
C ARG A 116 15.22 24.68 42.86
N ILE A 117 15.75 25.56 42.01
CA ILE A 117 15.48 25.53 40.55
C ILE A 117 16.17 24.33 39.88
N ALA A 118 17.44 24.07 40.23
CA ALA A 118 18.18 22.94 39.72
C ALA A 118 17.57 21.60 40.16
N ALA A 119 17.17 21.50 41.42
CA ALA A 119 16.48 20.34 41.98
C ALA A 119 15.12 20.07 41.29
N GLN A 120 14.36 21.13 40.97
CA GLN A 120 13.11 21.01 40.23
C GLN A 120 13.34 20.55 38.76
N THR A 121 14.37 21.10 38.10
CA THR A 121 14.74 20.71 36.74
C THR A 121 15.21 19.26 36.70
N ALA A 122 16.06 18.84 37.63
CA ALA A 122 16.49 17.46 37.81
C ALA A 122 15.28 16.51 37.96
N LYS A 123 14.37 16.85 38.87
CA LYS A 123 13.13 16.07 39.05
C LYS A 123 12.30 15.96 37.76
N GLN A 124 12.17 17.04 37.00
CA GLN A 124 11.44 17.00 35.71
C GLN A 124 12.11 16.10 34.70
N VAL A 125 13.44 16.19 34.53
CA VAL A 125 14.18 15.35 33.57
C VAL A 125 14.13 13.88 33.99
N ILE A 126 14.30 13.57 35.28
CA ILE A 126 14.16 12.20 35.80
C ILE A 126 12.75 11.66 35.50
N VAL A 127 11.70 12.41 35.82
CA VAL A 127 10.32 11.99 35.54
C VAL A 127 10.08 11.79 34.03
N GLN A 128 10.70 12.61 33.20
CA GLN A 128 10.59 12.49 31.76
C GLN A 128 11.28 11.21 31.24
N ARG A 129 12.52 10.95 31.68
CA ARG A 129 13.27 9.75 31.30
C ARG A 129 12.60 8.46 31.79
N VAL A 130 12.14 8.47 33.05
CA VAL A 130 11.35 7.37 33.59
C VAL A 130 10.14 7.07 32.70
N ARG A 131 9.41 8.11 32.27
CA ARG A 131 8.29 7.94 31.33
C ARG A 131 8.72 7.42 29.97
N GLU A 132 9.84 7.90 29.43
CA GLU A 132 10.39 7.42 28.16
C GLU A 132 10.76 5.94 28.25
N ALA A 133 11.45 5.52 29.32
CA ALA A 133 11.80 4.12 29.56
C ALA A 133 10.56 3.23 29.78
N GLU A 134 9.56 3.68 30.57
CA GLU A 134 8.28 3.00 30.72
C GLU A 134 7.57 2.83 29.37
N ARG A 135 7.62 3.84 28.50
CA ARG A 135 7.02 3.81 27.15
C ARG A 135 7.75 2.85 26.21
N ALA A 136 9.08 2.92 26.17
CA ALA A 136 9.88 2.00 25.37
C ALA A 136 9.63 0.54 25.77
N ARG A 137 9.50 0.28 27.09
CA ARG A 137 9.15 -1.03 27.60
C ARG A 137 7.73 -1.45 27.20
N GLN A 138 6.74 -0.55 27.29
CA GLN A 138 5.36 -0.83 26.85
C GLN A 138 5.32 -1.14 25.37
N TYR A 139 5.99 -0.35 24.53
CA TYR A 139 6.10 -0.60 23.10
C TYR A 139 6.67 -1.99 22.81
N LYS A 140 7.81 -2.34 23.41
CA LYS A 140 8.46 -3.63 23.25
C LYS A 140 7.58 -4.81 23.70
N GLU A 141 6.81 -4.65 24.77
CA GLU A 141 5.93 -5.70 25.31
C GLU A 141 4.69 -5.91 24.41
N TYR A 142 4.15 -4.84 23.81
CA TYR A 142 2.89 -4.92 23.04
C TYR A 142 3.10 -4.99 21.52
N LYS A 143 4.27 -4.69 21.00
CA LYS A 143 4.58 -4.74 19.58
C LYS A 143 4.26 -6.10 18.94
N ASP A 144 4.64 -7.18 19.60
CA ASP A 144 4.44 -8.55 19.12
C ASP A 144 3.02 -9.07 19.39
N ARG A 145 2.19 -8.27 20.08
CA ARG A 145 0.81 -8.61 20.41
C ARG A 145 -0.23 -7.93 19.53
N VAL A 146 0.20 -7.28 18.44
CA VAL A 146 -0.70 -6.81 17.40
C VAL A 146 -1.46 -8.01 16.84
N GLY A 147 -2.77 -7.88 16.71
CA GLY A 147 -3.61 -8.99 16.28
C GLY A 147 -4.29 -9.79 17.41
N GLU A 148 -4.03 -9.44 18.68
CA GLU A 148 -4.66 -10.09 19.83
C GLU A 148 -5.87 -9.31 20.36
N ILE A 149 -6.77 -10.03 21.04
CA ILE A 149 -7.81 -9.43 21.87
C ILE A 149 -7.28 -9.23 23.28
N VAL A 150 -7.43 -8.02 23.77
CA VAL A 150 -7.07 -7.65 25.16
C VAL A 150 -8.29 -7.21 25.95
N ASN A 151 -8.21 -7.44 27.27
CA ASN A 151 -9.18 -6.96 28.23
C ASN A 151 -8.58 -5.81 29.00
N GLY A 152 -9.30 -4.72 29.15
CA GLY A 152 -8.87 -3.57 29.91
C GLY A 152 -10.01 -2.92 30.69
N VAL A 153 -9.66 -1.91 31.45
CA VAL A 153 -10.59 -1.10 32.25
C VAL A 153 -10.56 0.35 31.74
N VAL A 154 -11.72 0.91 31.49
CA VAL A 154 -11.83 2.31 31.05
C VAL A 154 -11.36 3.25 32.15
N LYS A 155 -10.30 4.01 31.88
CA LYS A 155 -9.71 5.00 32.78
C LYS A 155 -10.41 6.35 32.68
N ARG A 156 -10.63 6.81 31.45
CA ARG A 156 -11.30 8.07 31.12
C ARG A 156 -11.82 8.07 29.69
N VAL A 157 -12.74 8.97 29.43
CA VAL A 157 -13.25 9.24 28.06
C VAL A 157 -12.98 10.70 27.75
N GLU A 158 -12.32 10.99 26.64
CA GLU A 158 -11.88 12.33 26.24
C GLU A 158 -12.22 12.55 24.75
N PHE A 159 -13.01 13.57 24.47
CA PHE A 159 -13.43 13.93 23.09
C PHE A 159 -14.03 12.75 22.28
N GLY A 160 -14.69 11.82 22.97
CA GLY A 160 -15.24 10.62 22.36
C GLY A 160 -14.27 9.43 22.24
N ASN A 161 -12.98 9.63 22.49
CA ASN A 161 -12.00 8.55 22.57
C ASN A 161 -12.02 7.93 23.97
N VAL A 162 -11.82 6.62 24.03
CA VAL A 162 -11.79 5.87 25.29
C VAL A 162 -10.36 5.48 25.61
N ILE A 163 -9.86 5.95 26.75
CA ILE A 163 -8.55 5.54 27.27
C ILE A 163 -8.75 4.35 28.19
N VAL A 164 -8.07 3.26 27.84
CA VAL A 164 -8.19 1.97 28.51
C VAL A 164 -6.87 1.61 29.17
N ASP A 165 -6.97 1.18 30.41
CA ASP A 165 -5.85 0.65 31.20
C ASP A 165 -5.78 -0.87 31.01
N LEU A 166 -4.66 -1.35 30.47
CA LEU A 166 -4.37 -2.77 30.28
C LEU A 166 -3.58 -3.38 31.45
N GLY A 167 -3.36 -2.60 32.53
CA GLY A 167 -2.57 -2.98 33.70
C GLY A 167 -1.09 -2.65 33.57
N ARG A 168 -0.50 -2.83 32.41
CA ARG A 168 0.91 -2.51 32.14
C ARG A 168 1.11 -1.34 31.18
N GLY A 169 0.03 -0.86 30.56
CA GLY A 169 0.07 0.24 29.61
C GLY A 169 -1.29 0.88 29.39
N GLU A 170 -1.26 2.17 29.05
CA GLU A 170 -2.46 2.87 28.59
C GLU A 170 -2.63 2.66 27.10
N SER A 171 -3.85 2.37 26.67
CA SER A 171 -4.26 2.22 25.30
C SER A 171 -5.41 3.16 24.95
N ILE A 172 -5.65 3.37 23.68
CA ILE A 172 -6.71 4.24 23.17
C ILE A 172 -7.61 3.49 22.20
N ILE A 173 -8.92 3.62 22.38
CA ILE A 173 -9.91 3.33 21.36
C ILE A 173 -10.38 4.67 20.83
N ARG A 174 -10.12 4.96 19.55
CA ARG A 174 -10.60 6.18 18.90
C ARG A 174 -12.11 6.10 18.70
N ARG A 175 -12.76 7.26 18.58
CA ARG A 175 -14.22 7.35 18.40
C ARG A 175 -14.70 6.57 17.17
N GLU A 176 -13.95 6.59 16.09
CA GLU A 176 -14.21 5.86 14.84
C GLU A 176 -14.06 4.35 14.98
N GLU A 177 -13.29 3.89 15.96
CA GLU A 177 -13.03 2.49 16.27
C GLU A 177 -14.01 1.91 17.31
N LEU A 178 -14.98 2.70 17.74
CA LEU A 178 -16.07 2.28 18.61
C LEU A 178 -17.28 1.82 17.79
N LEU A 179 -18.11 0.99 18.39
CA LEU A 179 -19.41 0.66 17.82
C LEU A 179 -20.36 1.85 17.98
N GLY A 180 -21.10 2.20 16.93
CA GLY A 180 -21.87 3.45 16.85
C GLY A 180 -22.92 3.70 17.95
N ARG A 181 -23.27 2.67 18.74
CA ARG A 181 -24.24 2.75 19.86
C ARG A 181 -23.59 2.54 21.23
N GLU A 182 -22.28 2.39 21.27
CA GLU A 182 -21.53 2.02 22.45
C GLU A 182 -21.15 3.26 23.26
N THR A 183 -21.37 3.21 24.56
CA THR A 183 -21.00 4.27 25.50
C THR A 183 -20.31 3.66 26.68
N PHE A 184 -19.10 4.11 26.97
CA PHE A 184 -18.31 3.65 28.10
C PHE A 184 -18.26 4.67 29.22
N ARG A 185 -18.24 4.17 30.44
CA ARG A 185 -18.02 4.95 31.66
C ARG A 185 -16.70 4.56 32.29
N ARG A 186 -16.18 5.42 33.13
CA ARG A 186 -15.01 5.10 33.93
C ARG A 186 -15.26 3.82 34.75
N THR A 187 -14.26 2.93 34.80
CA THR A 187 -14.27 1.62 35.44
C THR A 187 -15.00 0.50 34.70
N ASP A 188 -15.62 0.78 33.56
CA ASP A 188 -16.19 -0.28 32.73
C ASP A 188 -15.09 -1.19 32.19
N ARG A 189 -15.39 -2.47 32.09
CA ARG A 189 -14.49 -3.42 31.42
C ARG A 189 -14.76 -3.38 29.93
N VAL A 190 -13.71 -3.39 29.13
CA VAL A 190 -13.78 -3.40 27.70
C VAL A 190 -12.86 -4.48 27.14
N ARG A 191 -13.36 -5.19 26.13
CA ARG A 191 -12.61 -6.14 25.31
C ARG A 191 -12.39 -5.51 23.95
N ALA A 192 -11.16 -5.46 23.47
CA ALA A 192 -10.85 -4.84 22.19
C ALA A 192 -9.66 -5.51 21.51
N TYR A 193 -9.53 -5.29 20.23
CA TYR A 193 -8.47 -5.82 19.36
C TYR A 193 -7.33 -4.82 19.24
N ILE A 194 -6.10 -5.26 19.39
CA ILE A 194 -4.91 -4.42 19.14
C ILE A 194 -4.70 -4.40 17.64
N TYR A 195 -4.99 -3.27 17.00
CA TYR A 195 -4.75 -3.14 15.57
C TYR A 195 -3.42 -2.50 15.23
N ASP A 196 -2.85 -1.71 16.16
CA ASP A 196 -1.58 -1.05 15.94
C ASP A 196 -0.88 -0.71 17.25
N VAL A 197 0.45 -0.68 17.23
CA VAL A 197 1.30 -0.24 18.34
C VAL A 197 2.40 0.63 17.77
N ARG A 198 2.45 1.92 18.15
CA ARG A 198 3.40 2.91 17.61
C ARG A 198 4.24 3.53 18.71
N GLU A 199 5.46 3.90 18.37
CA GLU A 199 6.28 4.74 19.22
C GLU A 199 5.79 6.20 19.15
N GLU A 200 5.00 6.60 20.11
CA GLU A 200 4.49 7.95 20.21
C GLU A 200 5.25 8.72 21.30
N THR A 201 5.63 9.95 21.06
CA THR A 201 6.29 10.79 22.07
C THR A 201 5.32 11.29 23.14
N ARG A 202 4.02 11.37 22.81
CA ARG A 202 2.96 11.83 23.71
C ARG A 202 1.69 11.02 23.51
N GLY A 203 0.99 10.68 24.60
CA GLY A 203 -0.26 9.92 24.55
C GLY A 203 -0.09 8.39 24.59
N PRO A 204 -1.14 7.61 24.49
CA PRO A 204 -1.09 6.15 24.43
C PRO A 204 -0.41 5.64 23.16
N GLN A 205 0.34 4.56 23.27
CA GLN A 205 1.07 3.92 22.16
C GLN A 205 0.34 2.71 21.58
N ILE A 206 -0.63 2.18 22.32
CA ILE A 206 -1.38 0.97 21.96
C ILE A 206 -2.75 1.41 21.45
N PHE A 207 -3.02 1.08 20.19
CA PHE A 207 -4.26 1.44 19.52
C PHE A 207 -5.19 0.23 19.47
N LEU A 208 -6.39 0.41 20.00
CA LEU A 208 -7.41 -0.63 20.11
C LEU A 208 -8.60 -0.31 19.21
N SER A 209 -9.20 -1.36 18.66
CA SER A 209 -10.41 -1.26 17.85
C SER A 209 -11.45 -2.27 18.31
N ARG A 210 -12.72 -1.88 18.22
CA ARG A 210 -13.91 -2.72 18.31
C ARG A 210 -14.66 -2.80 16.96
N ALA A 211 -14.32 -1.88 16.04
CA ALA A 211 -14.89 -1.81 14.70
C ALA A 211 -14.16 -2.71 13.70
N HIS A 212 -12.88 -3.02 13.93
CA HIS A 212 -12.03 -3.77 13.01
C HIS A 212 -12.59 -5.17 12.68
N PRO A 213 -12.57 -5.63 11.40
CA PRO A 213 -13.09 -6.94 11.00
C PRO A 213 -12.43 -8.10 11.76
N GLN A 214 -11.11 -8.04 11.98
CA GLN A 214 -10.38 -9.07 12.70
C GLN A 214 -10.79 -9.21 14.18
N PHE A 215 -11.37 -8.17 14.77
CA PHE A 215 -11.95 -8.30 16.13
C PHE A 215 -13.02 -9.37 16.16
N MET A 216 -13.94 -9.36 15.19
CA MET A 216 -14.99 -10.38 15.06
C MET A 216 -14.40 -11.77 14.80
N ALA A 217 -13.44 -11.88 13.88
CA ALA A 217 -12.81 -13.17 13.58
C ALA A 217 -12.14 -13.78 14.83
N LYS A 218 -11.44 -12.97 15.62
CA LYS A 218 -10.81 -13.42 16.87
C LYS A 218 -11.82 -13.75 17.97
N LEU A 219 -12.97 -13.06 18.02
CA LEU A 219 -14.07 -13.44 18.93
C LEU A 219 -14.64 -14.81 18.57
N PHE A 220 -14.86 -15.07 17.28
CA PHE A 220 -15.27 -16.40 16.83
C PHE A 220 -14.23 -17.48 17.17
N ALA A 221 -12.96 -17.21 16.99
CA ALA A 221 -11.89 -18.15 17.36
C ALA A 221 -11.86 -18.47 18.88
N GLN A 222 -12.33 -17.54 19.73
CA GLN A 222 -12.46 -17.81 21.17
C GLN A 222 -13.71 -18.61 21.53
N GLU A 223 -14.81 -18.45 20.80
CA GLU A 223 -16.09 -19.09 21.10
C GLU A 223 -16.29 -20.42 20.37
N VAL A 224 -15.54 -20.67 19.28
CA VAL A 224 -15.65 -21.82 18.39
C VAL A 224 -14.34 -22.62 18.42
N PRO A 225 -14.30 -23.73 19.18
CA PRO A 225 -13.08 -24.56 19.28
C PRO A 225 -12.56 -25.06 17.94
N GLU A 226 -13.46 -25.38 17.02
CA GLU A 226 -13.12 -25.89 15.68
C GLU A 226 -12.36 -24.84 14.84
N ILE A 227 -12.54 -23.53 15.12
CA ILE A 227 -11.73 -22.46 14.52
C ILE A 227 -10.38 -22.36 15.21
N TYR A 228 -10.35 -22.49 16.53
CA TYR A 228 -9.10 -22.48 17.30
C TYR A 228 -8.18 -23.62 16.91
N ASP A 229 -8.73 -24.80 16.67
CA ASP A 229 -8.01 -26.02 16.27
C ASP A 229 -7.65 -26.03 14.76
N GLY A 230 -8.05 -24.99 13.99
CA GLY A 230 -7.75 -24.87 12.57
C GLY A 230 -8.54 -25.79 11.63
N ILE A 231 -9.59 -26.46 12.13
CA ILE A 231 -10.50 -27.29 11.33
C ILE A 231 -11.39 -26.41 10.47
N ILE A 232 -11.89 -25.31 11.05
CA ILE A 232 -12.69 -24.28 10.35
C ILE A 232 -11.84 -23.03 10.23
N GLU A 233 -11.85 -22.45 9.05
CA GLU A 233 -11.14 -21.22 8.73
C GLU A 233 -12.11 -20.10 8.37
N ILE A 234 -11.88 -18.91 8.91
CA ILE A 234 -12.59 -17.69 8.48
C ILE A 234 -11.79 -17.09 7.33
N LYS A 235 -12.34 -17.13 6.12
CA LYS A 235 -11.70 -16.64 4.89
C LYS A 235 -11.79 -15.13 4.77
N SER A 236 -12.96 -14.56 5.05
CA SER A 236 -13.19 -13.10 4.96
C SER A 236 -14.24 -12.63 5.95
N VAL A 237 -14.20 -11.35 6.29
CA VAL A 237 -15.15 -10.70 7.20
C VAL A 237 -15.47 -9.31 6.65
N ALA A 238 -16.76 -9.06 6.41
CA ALA A 238 -17.29 -7.75 6.07
C ALA A 238 -18.17 -7.22 7.20
N ARG A 239 -17.92 -5.99 7.66
CA ARG A 239 -18.64 -5.40 8.80
C ARG A 239 -19.17 -4.00 8.51
N ASP A 240 -20.36 -3.77 9.02
CA ASP A 240 -20.91 -2.45 9.32
C ASP A 240 -21.06 -2.36 10.85
N PRO A 241 -20.02 -1.82 11.55
CA PRO A 241 -19.83 -1.99 12.98
C PRO A 241 -21.05 -1.54 13.80
N GLY A 242 -21.54 -2.42 14.67
CA GLY A 242 -22.73 -2.19 15.51
C GLY A 242 -24.07 -2.34 14.78
N SER A 243 -24.08 -2.70 13.49
CA SER A 243 -25.30 -2.89 12.70
C SER A 243 -25.41 -4.33 12.17
N ARG A 244 -24.58 -4.70 11.22
CA ARG A 244 -24.59 -6.04 10.59
C ARG A 244 -23.21 -6.40 10.09
N ALA A 245 -22.92 -7.70 10.08
CA ALA A 245 -21.72 -8.25 9.51
C ALA A 245 -22.00 -9.54 8.76
N LYS A 246 -21.11 -9.88 7.82
CA LYS A 246 -21.06 -11.16 7.13
C LYS A 246 -19.69 -11.78 7.35
N ILE A 247 -19.64 -13.08 7.64
CA ILE A 247 -18.41 -13.84 7.76
C ILE A 247 -18.43 -15.04 6.81
N ALA A 248 -17.37 -15.25 6.07
CA ALA A 248 -17.20 -16.39 5.20
C ALA A 248 -16.36 -17.46 5.91
N VAL A 249 -16.91 -18.65 6.06
CA VAL A 249 -16.30 -19.77 6.79
C VAL A 249 -16.11 -20.97 5.87
N HIS A 250 -14.99 -21.63 6.00
CA HIS A 250 -14.65 -22.84 5.26
C HIS A 250 -14.20 -23.95 6.22
N SER A 251 -14.60 -25.17 5.96
CA SER A 251 -14.12 -26.32 6.71
C SER A 251 -13.07 -27.08 5.89
N ASN A 252 -11.94 -27.36 6.50
CA ASN A 252 -10.91 -28.23 5.92
C ASN A 252 -11.28 -29.72 6.04
N ASP A 253 -12.27 -30.05 6.88
CA ASP A 253 -12.84 -31.39 7.03
C ASP A 253 -14.25 -31.43 6.42
N SER A 254 -14.45 -32.24 5.39
CA SER A 254 -15.72 -32.40 4.68
C SER A 254 -16.84 -32.97 5.56
N GLY A 255 -16.51 -33.58 6.69
CA GLY A 255 -17.49 -34.12 7.66
C GLY A 255 -18.08 -33.08 8.61
N ILE A 256 -17.56 -31.86 8.62
CA ILE A 256 -17.96 -30.81 9.56
C ILE A 256 -18.64 -29.65 8.80
N ASP A 257 -19.90 -29.37 9.18
CA ASP A 257 -20.59 -28.17 8.69
C ASP A 257 -20.02 -26.91 9.36
N PRO A 258 -19.32 -26.03 8.61
CA PRO A 258 -18.70 -24.84 9.17
C PRO A 258 -19.72 -23.83 9.70
N VAL A 259 -20.88 -23.72 9.05
CA VAL A 259 -21.95 -22.79 9.46
C VAL A 259 -22.57 -23.26 10.76
N GLY A 260 -22.95 -24.53 10.85
CA GLY A 260 -23.54 -25.14 12.04
C GLY A 260 -22.62 -25.08 13.25
N ALA A 261 -21.33 -25.30 13.07
CA ALA A 261 -20.31 -25.23 14.14
C ALA A 261 -20.17 -23.80 14.69
N CYS A 262 -20.16 -22.79 13.82
CA CYS A 262 -20.08 -21.37 14.21
C CYS A 262 -21.37 -20.89 14.88
N VAL A 263 -22.52 -21.33 14.43
CA VAL A 263 -23.83 -21.02 15.06
C VAL A 263 -23.91 -21.65 16.46
N GLY A 264 -23.50 -22.90 16.56
CA GLY A 264 -23.58 -23.68 17.79
C GLY A 264 -25.00 -24.12 18.17
N MET A 265 -25.11 -24.88 19.25
CA MET A 265 -26.41 -25.40 19.70
C MET A 265 -27.39 -24.25 19.98
N ARG A 266 -28.50 -24.19 19.24
CA ARG A 266 -29.55 -23.15 19.34
C ARG A 266 -28.99 -21.73 19.19
N GLY A 267 -27.88 -21.55 18.47
CA GLY A 267 -27.28 -20.25 18.26
C GLY A 267 -26.45 -19.72 19.44
N SER A 268 -26.07 -20.55 20.40
CA SER A 268 -25.40 -20.09 21.62
C SER A 268 -24.06 -19.43 21.37
N ARG A 269 -23.26 -19.96 20.43
CA ARG A 269 -21.92 -19.43 20.10
C ARG A 269 -22.01 -18.08 19.38
N VAL A 270 -22.81 -18.03 18.32
CA VAL A 270 -23.02 -16.76 17.60
C VAL A 270 -23.65 -15.69 18.51
N GLN A 271 -24.57 -16.08 19.40
CA GLN A 271 -25.20 -15.14 20.33
C GLN A 271 -24.21 -14.57 21.36
N ALA A 272 -23.20 -15.33 21.77
CA ALA A 272 -22.12 -14.82 22.62
C ALA A 272 -21.35 -13.69 21.92
N VAL A 273 -20.98 -13.90 20.63
CA VAL A 273 -20.31 -12.87 19.82
C VAL A 273 -21.22 -11.66 19.57
N VAL A 274 -22.49 -11.89 19.20
CA VAL A 274 -23.50 -10.82 19.02
C VAL A 274 -23.63 -9.97 20.27
N SER A 275 -23.65 -10.60 21.45
CA SER A 275 -23.78 -9.89 22.74
C SER A 275 -22.54 -9.03 23.04
N GLU A 276 -21.34 -9.51 22.75
CA GLU A 276 -20.11 -8.74 22.87
C GLU A 276 -20.10 -7.52 21.94
N LEU A 277 -20.65 -7.69 20.72
CA LEU A 277 -20.72 -6.65 19.69
C LEU A 277 -22.02 -5.78 19.78
N GLN A 278 -22.63 -5.71 20.97
CA GLN A 278 -23.78 -4.86 21.26
C GLN A 278 -25.01 -5.10 20.36
N GLY A 279 -25.23 -6.34 19.93
CA GLY A 279 -26.37 -6.73 19.12
C GLY A 279 -26.15 -6.59 17.61
N GLU A 280 -24.90 -6.51 17.14
CA GLU A 280 -24.57 -6.56 15.72
C GLU A 280 -25.05 -7.89 15.13
N LYS A 281 -25.85 -7.82 14.05
CA LYS A 281 -26.36 -9.02 13.39
C LYS A 281 -25.26 -9.67 12.57
N ILE A 282 -25.09 -10.98 12.69
CA ILE A 282 -24.03 -11.72 12.02
C ILE A 282 -24.64 -12.75 11.10
N ASP A 283 -24.32 -12.66 9.81
CA ASP A 283 -24.65 -13.66 8.81
C ASP A 283 -23.40 -14.54 8.58
N ILE A 284 -23.54 -15.83 8.80
CA ILE A 284 -22.46 -16.82 8.61
C ILE A 284 -22.68 -17.49 7.26
N ILE A 285 -21.71 -17.40 6.38
CA ILE A 285 -21.81 -17.75 4.96
C ILE A 285 -20.79 -18.84 4.66
N PRO A 286 -21.19 -19.95 4.01
CA PRO A 286 -20.23 -20.93 3.54
C PRO A 286 -19.38 -20.34 2.40
N TRP A 287 -18.07 -20.37 2.60
CA TRP A 287 -17.13 -19.98 1.54
C TRP A 287 -17.02 -21.08 0.49
N SER A 288 -16.89 -20.69 -0.76
CA SER A 288 -16.64 -21.60 -1.89
C SER A 288 -15.44 -21.11 -2.71
N PRO A 289 -14.61 -22.00 -3.27
CA PRO A 289 -13.59 -21.62 -4.25
C PRO A 289 -14.20 -21.16 -5.58
N ASP A 290 -15.42 -21.59 -5.90
CA ASP A 290 -16.18 -21.10 -7.02
C ASP A 290 -16.77 -19.72 -6.71
N THR A 291 -16.36 -18.72 -7.47
CA THR A 291 -16.75 -17.31 -7.28
C THR A 291 -18.26 -17.13 -7.39
N ALA A 292 -18.89 -17.74 -8.39
CA ALA A 292 -20.34 -17.62 -8.58
C ALA A 292 -21.11 -18.15 -7.35
N THR A 293 -20.78 -19.35 -6.90
CA THR A 293 -21.39 -19.94 -5.70
C THR A 293 -21.14 -19.10 -4.46
N PHE A 294 -19.91 -18.56 -4.29
CA PHE A 294 -19.59 -17.75 -3.13
C PHE A 294 -20.38 -16.45 -3.09
N VAL A 295 -20.50 -15.75 -4.23
CA VAL A 295 -21.24 -14.49 -4.32
C VAL A 295 -22.74 -14.70 -4.10
N VAL A 296 -23.32 -15.78 -4.65
CA VAL A 296 -24.71 -16.17 -4.38
C VAL A 296 -24.93 -16.40 -2.89
N ASN A 297 -24.05 -17.15 -2.24
CA ASN A 297 -24.13 -17.36 -0.79
C ASN A 297 -24.00 -16.04 -0.01
N ALA A 298 -23.13 -15.14 -0.48
CA ALA A 298 -22.88 -13.84 0.16
C ALA A 298 -24.10 -12.91 0.09
N LEU A 299 -24.96 -13.03 -0.93
CA LEU A 299 -26.16 -12.22 -1.06
C LEU A 299 -27.34 -12.72 -0.20
N ALA A 300 -27.21 -13.94 0.37
CA ALA A 300 -28.25 -14.45 1.26
C ALA A 300 -28.73 -13.38 2.28
N PRO A 301 -30.03 -13.34 2.61
CA PRO A 301 -31.08 -14.32 2.34
C PRO A 301 -31.85 -14.13 1.00
N ALA A 302 -31.40 -13.26 0.09
CA ALA A 302 -32.04 -13.13 -1.23
C ALA A 302 -31.73 -14.33 -2.12
N GLU A 303 -32.70 -14.72 -2.93
CA GLU A 303 -32.54 -15.77 -3.93
C GLU A 303 -32.03 -15.15 -5.23
N VAL A 304 -31.05 -15.79 -5.87
CA VAL A 304 -30.44 -15.34 -7.14
C VAL A 304 -30.82 -16.33 -8.23
N ILE A 305 -31.30 -15.83 -9.36
CA ILE A 305 -31.69 -16.64 -10.52
C ILE A 305 -30.48 -16.90 -11.43
N LYS A 306 -29.71 -15.84 -11.71
CA LYS A 306 -28.61 -15.87 -12.67
C LYS A 306 -27.46 -15.00 -12.16
N VAL A 307 -26.24 -15.43 -12.46
CA VAL A 307 -25.00 -14.69 -12.19
C VAL A 307 -24.24 -14.57 -13.49
N VAL A 308 -23.79 -13.37 -13.82
CA VAL A 308 -22.92 -13.08 -14.94
C VAL A 308 -21.64 -12.48 -14.35
N ILE A 309 -20.50 -13.08 -14.66
CA ILE A 309 -19.19 -12.67 -14.14
C ILE A 309 -18.43 -12.02 -15.28
N ASP A 310 -17.98 -10.80 -15.05
CA ASP A 310 -17.04 -10.08 -15.90
C ASP A 310 -15.70 -10.03 -15.17
N GLU A 311 -14.79 -10.90 -15.58
CA GLU A 311 -13.46 -11.00 -14.96
C GLU A 311 -12.58 -9.80 -15.31
N ASP A 312 -12.73 -9.25 -16.51
CA ASP A 312 -11.93 -8.12 -16.99
C ASP A 312 -12.28 -6.82 -16.23
N ALA A 313 -13.58 -6.59 -16.03
CA ALA A 313 -14.07 -5.44 -15.25
C ALA A 313 -14.09 -5.70 -13.73
N HIS A 314 -13.78 -6.92 -13.29
CA HIS A 314 -13.87 -7.35 -11.88
C HIS A 314 -15.26 -7.12 -11.26
N ARG A 315 -16.30 -7.37 -12.06
CA ARG A 315 -17.69 -7.05 -11.79
C ARG A 315 -18.59 -8.29 -11.92
N ILE A 316 -19.62 -8.36 -11.10
CA ILE A 316 -20.62 -9.45 -11.14
C ILE A 316 -22.01 -8.84 -11.20
N GLU A 317 -22.75 -9.22 -12.21
CA GLU A 317 -24.18 -8.91 -12.34
C GLU A 317 -25.01 -10.07 -11.82
N MET A 318 -25.92 -9.77 -10.90
CA MET A 318 -26.79 -10.76 -10.28
C MET A 318 -28.25 -10.45 -10.59
N VAL A 319 -28.91 -11.40 -11.20
CA VAL A 319 -30.35 -11.29 -11.52
C VAL A 319 -31.16 -11.93 -10.41
N VAL A 320 -32.07 -11.15 -9.84
CA VAL A 320 -32.94 -11.58 -8.76
C VAL A 320 -34.42 -11.44 -9.15
N PRO A 321 -35.33 -12.21 -8.53
CA PRO A 321 -36.75 -11.98 -8.71
C PRO A 321 -37.15 -10.56 -8.26
N ASP A 322 -38.16 -9.96 -8.91
CA ASP A 322 -38.59 -8.58 -8.63
C ASP A 322 -38.99 -8.37 -7.16
N ASP A 323 -39.60 -9.36 -6.51
CA ASP A 323 -39.97 -9.33 -5.10
C ASP A 323 -38.78 -9.44 -4.15
N GLN A 324 -37.64 -9.93 -4.61
CA GLN A 324 -36.40 -10.10 -3.83
C GLN A 324 -35.43 -8.92 -3.93
N LEU A 325 -35.62 -7.99 -4.90
CA LEU A 325 -34.72 -6.84 -5.12
C LEU A 325 -34.43 -6.05 -3.84
N SER A 326 -35.49 -5.69 -3.11
CA SER A 326 -35.33 -4.94 -1.86
C SER A 326 -34.57 -5.70 -0.78
N LEU A 327 -34.63 -7.03 -0.79
CA LEU A 327 -33.93 -7.91 0.14
C LEU A 327 -32.46 -8.06 -0.27
N ALA A 328 -32.20 -8.22 -1.56
CA ALA A 328 -30.87 -8.33 -2.15
C ALA A 328 -30.04 -7.06 -1.91
N ILE A 329 -30.59 -5.90 -2.22
CA ILE A 329 -29.97 -4.60 -1.94
C ILE A 329 -29.86 -4.37 -0.44
N GLY A 330 -30.91 -4.67 0.30
CA GLY A 330 -31.02 -4.42 1.73
C GLY A 330 -31.23 -2.94 2.06
N ARG A 331 -31.40 -2.65 3.36
CA ARG A 331 -31.61 -1.28 3.82
C ARG A 331 -30.39 -0.38 3.49
N ARG A 332 -30.59 0.64 2.67
CA ARG A 332 -29.53 1.58 2.22
C ARG A 332 -28.35 0.88 1.52
N GLY A 333 -28.60 -0.18 0.79
CA GLY A 333 -27.55 -0.93 0.12
C GLY A 333 -26.66 -1.75 1.05
N GLN A 334 -27.05 -1.98 2.31
CA GLN A 334 -26.20 -2.64 3.30
C GLN A 334 -25.87 -4.08 2.93
N ASN A 335 -26.83 -4.84 2.37
CA ASN A 335 -26.61 -6.25 2.06
C ASN A 335 -25.65 -6.43 0.89
N VAL A 336 -25.88 -5.71 -0.22
CA VAL A 336 -24.99 -5.76 -1.39
C VAL A 336 -23.61 -5.23 -1.06
N ARG A 337 -23.47 -4.12 -0.34
CA ARG A 337 -22.18 -3.56 0.08
C ARG A 337 -21.38 -4.54 0.95
N LEU A 338 -22.03 -5.22 1.89
CA LEU A 338 -21.37 -6.24 2.71
C LEU A 338 -20.98 -7.46 1.89
N ALA A 339 -21.80 -7.87 0.91
CA ALA A 339 -21.46 -8.95 0.00
C ALA A 339 -20.26 -8.58 -0.89
N SER A 340 -20.23 -7.38 -1.45
CA SER A 340 -19.11 -6.85 -2.24
C SER A 340 -17.80 -6.82 -1.42
N ILE A 341 -17.81 -6.26 -0.21
CA ILE A 341 -16.62 -6.25 0.68
C ILE A 341 -16.18 -7.68 1.06
N LEU A 342 -17.14 -8.61 1.26
CA LEU A 342 -16.83 -9.98 1.65
C LEU A 342 -16.16 -10.78 0.55
N THR A 343 -16.62 -10.59 -0.69
CA THR A 343 -16.18 -11.33 -1.88
C THR A 343 -15.02 -10.65 -2.59
N GLY A 344 -14.90 -9.32 -2.44
CA GLY A 344 -13.92 -8.49 -3.15
C GLY A 344 -14.36 -8.09 -4.55
N TRP A 345 -15.59 -8.43 -4.99
CA TRP A 345 -16.12 -8.13 -6.31
C TRP A 345 -17.13 -6.97 -6.25
N ASP A 346 -17.16 -6.17 -7.30
CA ASP A 346 -18.26 -5.23 -7.50
C ASP A 346 -19.51 -5.96 -7.91
N ILE A 347 -20.61 -5.76 -7.16
CA ILE A 347 -21.86 -6.49 -7.34
C ILE A 347 -22.95 -5.53 -7.78
N ASP A 348 -23.48 -5.77 -8.99
CA ASP A 348 -24.71 -5.14 -9.47
C ASP A 348 -25.88 -6.07 -9.38
N ILE A 349 -27.01 -5.52 -8.98
CA ILE A 349 -28.24 -6.29 -8.82
C ILE A 349 -29.26 -5.76 -9.82
N LEU A 350 -29.76 -6.65 -10.65
CA LEU A 350 -30.80 -6.40 -11.64
C LEU A 350 -32.01 -7.27 -11.31
N THR A 351 -33.20 -6.78 -11.65
CA THR A 351 -34.40 -7.61 -11.64
C THR A 351 -34.47 -8.46 -12.91
N GLU A 352 -35.28 -9.52 -12.88
CA GLU A 352 -35.55 -10.33 -14.06
C GLU A 352 -36.20 -9.50 -15.17
N ALA A 353 -37.04 -8.53 -14.79
CA ALA A 353 -37.67 -7.61 -15.73
C ALA A 353 -36.65 -6.69 -16.39
N GLU A 354 -35.76 -6.06 -15.63
CA GLU A 354 -34.71 -5.16 -16.13
C GLU A 354 -33.71 -5.91 -17.03
N GLU A 355 -33.32 -7.12 -16.66
CA GLU A 355 -32.43 -7.95 -17.47
C GLU A 355 -33.11 -8.38 -18.78
N SER A 356 -34.38 -8.73 -18.73
CA SER A 356 -35.16 -9.07 -19.94
C SER A 356 -35.33 -7.87 -20.86
N GLU A 357 -35.63 -6.67 -20.31
CA GLU A 357 -35.74 -5.44 -21.10
C GLU A 357 -34.41 -5.07 -21.75
N ARG A 358 -33.29 -5.08 -20.99
CA ARG A 358 -31.96 -4.84 -21.53
C ARG A 358 -31.59 -5.81 -22.65
N ARG A 359 -31.88 -7.09 -22.46
CA ARG A 359 -31.62 -8.10 -23.49
C ARG A 359 -32.49 -7.90 -24.74
N GLN A 360 -33.73 -7.46 -24.55
CA GLN A 360 -34.59 -7.11 -25.67
C GLN A 360 -34.10 -5.87 -26.42
N GLU A 361 -33.63 -4.85 -25.70
CA GLU A 361 -33.03 -3.66 -26.30
C GLU A 361 -31.74 -3.98 -27.05
N GLU A 362 -30.84 -4.78 -26.45
CA GLU A 362 -29.62 -5.25 -27.12
C GLU A 362 -29.92 -6.08 -28.38
N PHE A 363 -30.87 -6.99 -28.26
CA PHE A 363 -31.34 -7.79 -29.38
C PHE A 363 -31.92 -6.92 -30.52
N HIS A 364 -32.75 -5.94 -30.17
CA HIS A 364 -33.33 -5.02 -31.15
C HIS A 364 -32.23 -4.12 -31.77
N ALA A 365 -31.29 -3.62 -30.99
CA ALA A 365 -30.19 -2.81 -31.49
C ALA A 365 -29.29 -3.59 -32.47
N LEU A 366 -28.93 -4.82 -32.12
CA LEU A 366 -28.16 -5.71 -33.01
C LEU A 366 -28.94 -6.05 -34.27
N SER A 367 -30.24 -6.39 -34.15
CA SER A 367 -31.09 -6.65 -35.30
C SER A 367 -31.17 -5.44 -36.23
N GLN A 368 -31.28 -4.23 -35.66
CA GLN A 368 -31.30 -2.99 -36.45
C GLN A 368 -29.98 -2.75 -37.18
N ILE A 369 -28.85 -3.05 -36.55
CA ILE A 369 -27.53 -2.96 -37.20
C ILE A 369 -27.47 -3.90 -38.42
N PHE A 370 -27.93 -5.14 -38.28
CA PHE A 370 -27.95 -6.08 -39.40
C PHE A 370 -28.92 -5.65 -40.51
N MET A 371 -30.12 -5.15 -40.19
CA MET A 371 -31.06 -4.63 -41.16
C MET A 371 -30.47 -3.47 -41.96
N ASP A 372 -29.84 -2.50 -41.28
CA ASP A 372 -29.27 -1.32 -41.90
C ASP A 372 -27.99 -1.65 -42.71
N ALA A 373 -27.17 -2.58 -42.22
CA ALA A 373 -25.90 -2.93 -42.83
C ALA A 373 -26.04 -3.91 -44.03
N LEU A 374 -26.94 -4.90 -43.91
CA LEU A 374 -27.09 -5.97 -44.89
C LEU A 374 -28.30 -5.79 -45.81
N ASP A 375 -29.13 -4.77 -45.58
CA ASP A 375 -30.39 -4.51 -46.28
C ASP A 375 -31.29 -5.78 -46.31
N VAL A 376 -31.45 -6.39 -45.11
CA VAL A 376 -32.25 -7.60 -44.89
C VAL A 376 -33.52 -7.28 -44.15
N ASP A 377 -34.49 -8.19 -44.23
CA ASP A 377 -35.72 -8.06 -43.45
C ASP A 377 -35.49 -8.46 -41.98
N ASP A 378 -36.47 -8.08 -41.14
CA ASP A 378 -36.48 -8.32 -39.71
C ASP A 378 -36.28 -9.80 -39.33
N VAL A 379 -36.82 -10.74 -40.17
CA VAL A 379 -36.72 -12.16 -39.87
C VAL A 379 -35.29 -12.68 -40.00
N ILE A 380 -34.56 -12.25 -41.02
CA ILE A 380 -33.17 -12.65 -41.25
C ILE A 380 -32.28 -12.02 -40.21
N ALA A 381 -32.48 -10.72 -39.86
CA ALA A 381 -31.72 -10.05 -38.86
C ALA A 381 -31.90 -10.70 -37.45
N HIS A 382 -33.15 -11.02 -37.10
CA HIS A 382 -33.44 -11.72 -35.84
C HIS A 382 -32.81 -13.12 -35.78
N LEU A 383 -32.78 -13.82 -36.90
CA LEU A 383 -32.19 -15.15 -36.99
C LEU A 383 -30.67 -15.09 -36.75
N LEU A 384 -29.98 -14.12 -37.38
CA LEU A 384 -28.55 -13.91 -37.20
C LEU A 384 -28.23 -13.61 -35.73
N VAL A 385 -28.97 -12.71 -35.06
CA VAL A 385 -28.77 -12.41 -33.65
C VAL A 385 -29.07 -13.61 -32.74
N THR A 386 -30.09 -14.41 -33.07
CA THR A 386 -30.46 -15.62 -32.31
C THR A 386 -29.35 -16.68 -32.36
N GLU A 387 -28.68 -16.81 -33.51
CA GLU A 387 -27.55 -17.72 -33.69
C GLU A 387 -26.22 -17.18 -33.13
N GLY A 388 -26.25 -15.99 -32.53
CA GLY A 388 -25.12 -15.44 -31.77
C GLY A 388 -24.20 -14.52 -32.55
N PHE A 389 -24.57 -14.13 -33.79
CA PHE A 389 -23.82 -13.12 -34.53
C PHE A 389 -24.00 -11.74 -33.87
N SER A 390 -22.90 -11.07 -33.57
CA SER A 390 -22.89 -9.76 -32.94
C SER A 390 -22.35 -8.66 -33.84
N THR A 391 -21.60 -9.01 -34.88
CA THR A 391 -20.95 -8.05 -35.77
C THR A 391 -21.15 -8.42 -37.27
N VAL A 392 -21.13 -7.40 -38.14
CA VAL A 392 -21.21 -7.59 -39.60
C VAL A 392 -19.95 -8.29 -40.13
N GLU A 393 -18.82 -8.07 -39.46
CA GLU A 393 -17.56 -8.74 -39.75
C GLU A 393 -17.66 -10.26 -39.59
N GLU A 394 -18.33 -10.73 -38.54
CA GLU A 394 -18.55 -12.15 -38.30
C GLU A 394 -19.32 -12.76 -39.47
N VAL A 395 -20.37 -12.13 -39.94
CA VAL A 395 -21.16 -12.61 -41.12
C VAL A 395 -20.31 -12.64 -42.39
N ALA A 396 -19.43 -11.65 -42.60
CA ALA A 396 -18.58 -11.54 -43.78
C ALA A 396 -17.49 -12.62 -43.85
N PHE A 397 -16.91 -13.02 -42.70
CA PHE A 397 -15.69 -13.82 -42.63
C PHE A 397 -15.87 -15.21 -42.03
N VAL A 398 -17.00 -15.51 -41.39
CA VAL A 398 -17.28 -16.83 -40.83
C VAL A 398 -17.28 -17.91 -41.95
N PRO A 399 -16.84 -19.15 -41.70
CA PRO A 399 -16.94 -20.25 -42.64
C PRO A 399 -18.39 -20.49 -43.06
N GLU A 400 -18.59 -20.79 -44.33
CA GLU A 400 -19.94 -21.05 -44.90
C GLU A 400 -20.68 -22.20 -44.19
N GLU A 401 -19.93 -23.18 -43.71
CA GLU A 401 -20.45 -24.33 -42.99
C GLU A 401 -21.28 -23.93 -41.75
N ASN A 402 -20.88 -22.90 -41.04
CA ASN A 402 -21.57 -22.41 -39.85
C ASN A 402 -22.88 -21.66 -40.18
N LEU A 403 -22.94 -21.00 -41.36
CA LEU A 403 -24.15 -20.32 -41.81
C LEU A 403 -25.17 -21.30 -42.42
N VAL A 404 -24.72 -22.44 -42.99
CA VAL A 404 -25.57 -23.50 -43.54
C VAL A 404 -26.30 -24.27 -42.43
N GLU A 405 -25.75 -24.33 -41.21
CA GLU A 405 -26.39 -24.96 -40.05
C GLU A 405 -27.62 -24.20 -39.55
N ILE A 406 -27.81 -22.95 -39.96
CA ILE A 406 -28.91 -22.09 -39.52
C ILE A 406 -30.21 -22.51 -40.26
N GLU A 407 -31.22 -22.89 -39.49
CA GLU A 407 -32.52 -23.25 -40.07
C GLU A 407 -33.15 -22.06 -40.80
N GLY A 408 -33.32 -22.20 -42.14
CA GLY A 408 -33.94 -21.17 -43.00
C GLY A 408 -32.95 -20.44 -43.91
N PHE A 409 -31.67 -20.76 -43.91
CA PHE A 409 -30.70 -20.21 -44.83
C PHE A 409 -30.39 -21.21 -45.95
N ASP A 410 -30.59 -20.75 -47.21
CA ASP A 410 -30.17 -21.46 -48.41
C ASP A 410 -28.76 -20.99 -48.80
N GLU A 411 -28.02 -21.83 -49.56
CA GLU A 411 -26.70 -21.48 -50.09
C GLU A 411 -26.70 -20.13 -50.82
N SER A 412 -27.78 -19.80 -51.56
CA SER A 412 -27.90 -18.53 -52.28
C SER A 412 -28.10 -17.33 -51.34
N ILE A 413 -28.82 -17.51 -50.23
CA ILE A 413 -29.01 -16.46 -49.20
C ILE A 413 -27.68 -16.19 -48.46
N ILE A 414 -26.95 -17.23 -48.14
CA ILE A 414 -25.66 -17.14 -47.47
C ILE A 414 -24.65 -16.39 -48.33
N GLU A 415 -24.55 -16.72 -49.61
CA GLU A 415 -23.65 -16.06 -50.54
C GLU A 415 -24.00 -14.57 -50.68
N GLU A 416 -25.29 -14.24 -50.79
CA GLU A 416 -25.80 -12.87 -50.89
C GLU A 416 -25.54 -12.08 -49.56
N LEU A 417 -25.78 -12.67 -48.40
CA LEU A 417 -25.51 -12.04 -47.10
C LEU A 417 -24.03 -11.71 -46.94
N ARG A 418 -23.16 -12.65 -47.28
CA ARG A 418 -21.70 -12.45 -47.22
C ARG A 418 -21.21 -11.38 -48.19
N GLU A 419 -21.79 -11.34 -49.39
CA GLU A 419 -21.46 -10.32 -50.39
C GLU A 419 -21.91 -8.94 -49.91
N ARG A 420 -23.12 -8.81 -49.35
CA ARG A 420 -23.64 -7.56 -48.79
C ARG A 420 -22.81 -7.12 -47.58
N ALA A 421 -22.44 -8.03 -46.66
CA ALA A 421 -21.59 -7.76 -45.55
C ALA A 421 -20.21 -7.22 -45.99
N ARG A 422 -19.57 -7.86 -46.95
CA ARG A 422 -18.28 -7.40 -47.50
C ARG A 422 -18.39 -6.04 -48.19
N ASN A 423 -19.49 -5.79 -48.93
CA ASN A 423 -19.72 -4.51 -49.57
C ASN A 423 -19.93 -3.39 -48.52
N TYR A 424 -20.72 -3.66 -47.50
CA TYR A 424 -20.93 -2.71 -46.40
C TYR A 424 -19.63 -2.37 -45.68
N LEU A 425 -18.83 -3.38 -45.33
CA LEU A 425 -17.53 -3.17 -44.69
C LEU A 425 -16.59 -2.32 -45.56
N LYS A 426 -16.58 -2.61 -46.89
CA LYS A 426 -15.78 -1.83 -47.81
C LYS A 426 -16.25 -0.38 -47.92
N GLU A 427 -17.56 -0.14 -48.03
CA GLU A 427 -18.12 1.22 -48.03
C GLU A 427 -17.84 1.96 -46.70
N ARG A 428 -17.93 1.25 -45.56
CA ARG A 428 -17.61 1.78 -44.25
C ARG A 428 -16.16 2.20 -44.18
N ASP A 429 -15.26 1.33 -44.63
CA ASP A 429 -13.82 1.60 -44.62
C ASP A 429 -13.46 2.74 -45.59
N GLU A 430 -14.11 2.84 -46.75
CA GLU A 430 -13.96 3.95 -47.67
C GLU A 430 -14.41 5.29 -47.02
N LYS A 431 -15.57 5.29 -46.34
CA LYS A 431 -16.09 6.46 -45.61
C LYS A 431 -15.17 6.88 -44.46
N LEU A 432 -14.67 5.90 -43.68
CA LEU A 432 -13.72 6.14 -42.60
C LEU A 432 -12.39 6.70 -43.13
N ASN A 433 -11.88 6.16 -44.26
CA ASN A 433 -10.68 6.68 -44.91
C ASN A 433 -10.88 8.10 -45.46
N GLN A 434 -12.06 8.41 -46.01
CA GLN A 434 -12.39 9.78 -46.44
C GLN A 434 -12.38 10.73 -45.24
N LYS A 435 -13.04 10.38 -44.13
CA LYS A 435 -13.03 11.17 -42.88
C LYS A 435 -11.61 11.35 -42.33
N ARG A 436 -10.79 10.30 -42.33
CA ARG A 436 -9.41 10.34 -41.93
C ARG A 436 -8.63 11.39 -42.73
N ASN A 437 -8.79 11.36 -44.07
CA ASN A 437 -8.14 12.31 -44.96
C ASN A 437 -8.65 13.75 -44.76
N GLU A 438 -9.96 13.93 -44.53
CA GLU A 438 -10.56 15.24 -44.21
C GLU A 438 -10.03 15.82 -42.90
N LEU A 439 -9.82 14.98 -41.86
CA LEU A 439 -9.28 15.35 -40.59
C LEU A 439 -7.75 15.58 -40.62
N GLY A 440 -7.08 15.10 -41.70
CA GLY A 440 -5.64 15.24 -41.88
C GLY A 440 -4.81 14.37 -40.92
N ILE A 441 -5.28 13.14 -40.68
CA ILE A 441 -4.62 12.19 -39.79
C ILE A 441 -3.50 11.46 -40.54
N SER A 442 -2.31 11.36 -39.92
CA SER A 442 -1.12 10.72 -40.48
C SER A 442 -1.33 9.21 -40.74
N ASP A 443 -0.77 8.74 -41.88
CA ASP A 443 -0.78 7.30 -42.22
C ASP A 443 0.08 6.45 -41.28
N GLU A 444 0.94 7.05 -40.50
CA GLU A 444 1.81 6.39 -39.52
C GLU A 444 1.05 5.85 -38.31
N LEU A 445 -0.02 6.52 -37.92
CA LEU A 445 -0.90 6.07 -36.85
C LEU A 445 -1.61 4.74 -37.16
N LEU A 446 -1.82 4.41 -38.44
CA LEU A 446 -2.37 3.11 -38.86
C LEU A 446 -1.45 1.92 -38.57
N LYS A 447 -0.17 2.17 -38.37
CA LYS A 447 0.83 1.12 -38.09
C LYS A 447 0.93 0.81 -36.60
N MET A 448 0.29 1.61 -35.77
CA MET A 448 0.36 1.43 -34.32
C MET A 448 -0.44 0.18 -33.87
N PRO A 449 0.08 -0.58 -32.92
CA PRO A 449 -0.62 -1.74 -32.40
C PRO A 449 -1.96 -1.32 -31.78
N HIS A 450 -2.95 -2.20 -31.87
CA HIS A 450 -4.30 -2.02 -31.29
C HIS A 450 -5.11 -0.82 -31.81
N ILE A 451 -4.62 -0.08 -32.81
CA ILE A 451 -5.33 1.04 -33.42
C ILE A 451 -6.09 0.54 -34.67
N THR A 452 -7.40 0.70 -34.64
CA THR A 452 -8.28 0.42 -35.78
C THR A 452 -8.58 1.70 -36.57
N LEU A 453 -9.07 1.57 -37.82
CA LEU A 453 -9.46 2.73 -38.63
C LEU A 453 -10.54 3.60 -37.96
N GLU A 454 -11.46 2.97 -37.24
CA GLU A 454 -12.49 3.65 -36.45
C GLU A 454 -11.89 4.43 -35.27
N SER A 455 -10.95 3.80 -34.55
CA SER A 455 -10.21 4.42 -33.45
C SER A 455 -9.44 5.65 -33.92
N LEU A 456 -8.84 5.59 -35.13
CA LEU A 456 -8.15 6.73 -35.75
C LEU A 456 -9.05 7.92 -36.01
N VAL A 457 -10.25 7.69 -36.54
CA VAL A 457 -11.20 8.78 -36.78
C VAL A 457 -11.63 9.40 -35.46
N THR A 458 -11.87 8.61 -34.41
CA THR A 458 -12.21 9.08 -33.07
C THR A 458 -11.08 9.94 -32.47
N LEU A 459 -9.83 9.47 -32.59
CA LEU A 459 -8.64 10.22 -32.18
C LEU A 459 -8.50 11.55 -32.94
N GLY A 460 -8.72 11.54 -34.26
CA GLY A 460 -8.67 12.74 -35.09
C GLY A 460 -9.74 13.76 -34.75
N GLU A 461 -10.95 13.34 -34.39
CA GLU A 461 -12.04 14.20 -33.92
C GLU A 461 -11.71 14.88 -32.58
N THR A 462 -10.92 14.24 -31.71
CA THR A 462 -10.43 14.81 -30.44
C THR A 462 -9.16 15.64 -30.59
N GLY A 463 -8.56 15.66 -31.81
CA GLY A 463 -7.41 16.49 -32.12
C GLY A 463 -6.07 15.76 -32.22
N VAL A 464 -6.02 14.46 -31.99
CA VAL A 464 -4.84 13.61 -32.14
C VAL A 464 -4.69 13.22 -33.61
N LYS A 465 -3.72 13.81 -34.32
CA LYS A 465 -3.57 13.68 -35.77
C LYS A 465 -2.21 13.19 -36.21
N SER A 466 -1.21 13.34 -35.39
CA SER A 466 0.17 12.91 -35.64
C SER A 466 0.61 11.83 -34.65
N LEU A 467 1.75 11.22 -34.95
CA LEU A 467 2.37 10.24 -34.05
C LEU A 467 2.81 10.92 -32.74
N ASP A 468 3.28 12.17 -32.84
CA ASP A 468 3.66 12.98 -31.67
C ASP A 468 2.46 13.25 -30.76
N ASP A 469 1.30 13.64 -31.34
CA ASP A 469 0.10 13.86 -30.54
C ASP A 469 -0.32 12.61 -29.76
N LEU A 470 -0.16 11.41 -30.36
CA LEU A 470 -0.44 10.14 -29.70
C LEU A 470 0.60 9.81 -28.64
N ALA A 471 1.87 10.09 -28.90
CA ALA A 471 2.99 9.86 -27.99
C ALA A 471 2.93 10.76 -26.73
N ASP A 472 2.33 11.94 -26.86
CA ASP A 472 2.13 12.90 -25.76
C ASP A 472 1.02 12.47 -24.77
N LEU A 473 0.09 11.58 -25.20
CA LEU A 473 -1.00 11.14 -24.35
C LEU A 473 -0.54 10.22 -23.20
N ALA A 474 -1.28 10.26 -22.11
CA ALA A 474 -1.21 9.23 -21.08
C ALA A 474 -2.13 8.04 -21.43
N SER A 475 -1.83 6.85 -20.90
CA SER A 475 -2.65 5.65 -21.15
C SER A 475 -4.10 5.80 -20.72
N ASP A 476 -4.35 6.52 -19.63
CA ASP A 476 -5.70 6.81 -19.14
C ASP A 476 -6.47 7.73 -20.10
N GLU A 477 -5.79 8.75 -20.66
CA GLU A 477 -6.38 9.68 -21.63
C GLU A 477 -6.72 8.96 -22.95
N LEU A 478 -5.83 8.08 -23.43
CA LEU A 478 -6.11 7.27 -24.64
C LEU A 478 -7.32 6.37 -24.43
N ARG A 479 -7.45 5.75 -23.27
CA ARG A 479 -8.61 4.91 -22.90
C ARG A 479 -9.89 5.72 -22.72
N GLU A 480 -9.81 6.94 -22.21
CA GLU A 480 -10.98 7.83 -22.12
C GLU A 480 -11.50 8.23 -23.51
N ILE A 481 -10.60 8.52 -24.44
CA ILE A 481 -10.95 8.91 -25.82
C ILE A 481 -11.56 7.75 -26.60
N LEU A 482 -10.94 6.57 -26.57
CA LEU A 482 -11.35 5.41 -27.35
C LEU A 482 -12.46 4.58 -26.70
N GLY A 483 -12.69 4.76 -25.41
CA GLY A 483 -13.58 3.98 -24.58
C GLY A 483 -12.85 2.88 -23.81
N VAL A 484 -13.11 2.83 -22.50
CA VAL A 484 -12.45 1.92 -21.54
C VAL A 484 -12.65 0.43 -21.91
N THR A 485 -13.72 0.11 -22.65
CA THR A 485 -14.03 -1.25 -23.11
C THR A 485 -13.28 -1.66 -24.38
N LYS A 486 -12.77 -0.71 -25.16
CA LYS A 486 -12.10 -1.00 -26.44
C LYS A 486 -10.60 -1.26 -26.30
N LEU A 487 -9.94 -0.67 -25.27
CA LEU A 487 -8.52 -0.88 -24.96
C LEU A 487 -8.34 -1.14 -23.46
N ASN A 488 -7.62 -2.20 -23.12
CA ASN A 488 -7.17 -2.39 -21.74
C ASN A 488 -5.94 -1.52 -21.47
N GLU A 489 -5.54 -1.41 -20.19
CA GLU A 489 -4.42 -0.55 -19.76
C GLU A 489 -3.07 -0.99 -20.36
N GLU A 490 -2.87 -2.28 -20.52
CA GLU A 490 -1.66 -2.87 -21.09
C GLU A 490 -1.53 -2.56 -22.58
N GLN A 491 -2.61 -2.71 -23.34
CA GLN A 491 -2.69 -2.36 -24.77
C GLN A 491 -2.54 -0.86 -25.01
N ALA A 492 -3.13 -0.01 -24.16
CA ALA A 492 -2.96 1.44 -24.24
C ALA A 492 -1.50 1.86 -24.01
N ASN A 493 -0.84 1.25 -23.02
CA ASN A 493 0.58 1.47 -22.77
C ASN A 493 1.46 1.00 -23.92
N GLU A 494 1.17 -0.18 -24.51
CA GLU A 494 1.91 -0.71 -25.66
C GLU A 494 1.78 0.21 -26.87
N THR A 495 0.58 0.71 -27.15
CA THR A 495 0.32 1.66 -28.24
C THR A 495 1.10 2.96 -28.07
N ILE A 496 1.09 3.55 -26.87
CA ILE A 496 1.81 4.79 -26.58
C ILE A 496 3.32 4.58 -26.62
N MET A 497 3.82 3.45 -26.09
CA MET A 497 5.25 3.14 -26.15
C MET A 497 5.72 2.92 -27.59
N ALA A 498 4.90 2.29 -28.43
CA ALA A 498 5.17 2.16 -29.85
C ALA A 498 5.19 3.53 -30.57
N ALA A 499 4.26 4.43 -30.19
CA ALA A 499 4.25 5.79 -30.72
C ALA A 499 5.49 6.60 -30.29
N ARG A 500 5.99 6.42 -29.07
CA ARG A 500 7.21 7.09 -28.56
C ARG A 500 8.50 6.54 -29.13
N ALA A 501 8.50 5.36 -29.74
CA ALA A 501 9.71 4.73 -30.27
C ALA A 501 10.37 5.59 -31.36
N HIS A 502 9.61 6.37 -32.15
CA HIS A 502 10.17 7.23 -33.19
C HIS A 502 11.00 8.41 -32.62
N TRP A 503 10.73 8.87 -31.37
CA TRP A 503 11.55 9.90 -30.74
C TRP A 503 13.00 9.46 -30.50
N PHE A 504 13.20 8.16 -30.28
CA PHE A 504 14.53 7.58 -30.08
C PHE A 504 15.24 7.27 -31.41
N ASP A 505 14.49 7.00 -32.47
CA ASP A 505 15.06 6.79 -33.82
C ASP A 505 15.52 8.13 -34.44
N ASP A 506 14.81 9.23 -34.17
CA ASP A 506 15.22 10.58 -34.64
C ASP A 506 16.45 11.09 -33.88
N GLU A 507 16.58 10.84 -32.57
CA GLU A 507 17.80 11.19 -31.81
C GLU A 507 19.05 10.45 -32.35
N LEU A 508 18.92 9.19 -32.76
CA LEU A 508 20.02 8.40 -33.35
C LEU A 508 20.42 8.89 -34.75
N THR A 509 19.46 9.41 -35.52
CA THR A 509 19.75 10.00 -36.84
C THR A 509 20.35 11.40 -36.74
N GLU A 510 19.90 12.22 -35.79
CA GLU A 510 20.53 13.54 -35.54
C GLU A 510 21.95 13.44 -34.96
N GLU A 511 22.22 12.45 -34.09
CA GLU A 511 23.57 12.16 -33.60
C GLU A 511 24.51 11.65 -34.73
N ALA A 512 23.98 10.80 -35.65
CA ALA A 512 24.72 10.30 -36.79
C ALA A 512 25.06 11.43 -37.81
N ASP A 513 24.09 12.32 -38.08
CA ASP A 513 24.31 13.49 -38.97
C ASP A 513 25.25 14.54 -38.34
N GLN A 514 25.27 14.66 -37.00
CA GLN A 514 26.23 15.52 -36.29
C GLN A 514 27.64 14.92 -36.29
N GLU A 515 27.79 13.59 -36.15
CA GLU A 515 29.10 12.92 -36.28
C GLU A 515 29.63 12.94 -37.72
N GLU A 516 28.78 12.85 -38.77
CA GLU A 516 29.23 13.03 -40.16
C GLU A 516 29.59 14.49 -40.46
N ALA A 517 28.86 15.47 -39.90
CA ALA A 517 29.21 16.89 -40.06
C ALA A 517 30.50 17.31 -39.32
N GLU A 518 30.81 16.69 -38.18
CA GLU A 518 32.09 16.89 -37.48
C GLU A 518 33.27 16.19 -38.20
N GLN A 519 33.04 15.05 -38.86
CA GLN A 519 34.08 14.37 -39.66
C GLN A 519 34.37 15.05 -40.98
N GLU A 520 33.39 15.73 -41.63
CA GLU A 520 33.63 16.59 -42.80
C GLU A 520 34.26 17.93 -42.45
N GLY A 521 34.11 18.41 -41.19
CA GLY A 521 34.75 19.64 -40.70
C GLY A 521 36.25 19.48 -40.38
N GLU A 522 36.71 18.29 -40.00
CA GLU A 522 38.13 18.01 -39.71
C GLU A 522 38.96 17.67 -40.98
N ALA A 523 38.34 17.27 -42.08
CA ALA A 523 39.04 16.95 -43.32
C ALA A 523 39.43 18.17 -44.18
N GLY A 524 39.08 19.40 -43.77
CA GLY A 524 39.31 20.63 -44.55
C GLY A 524 40.50 21.51 -44.16
N ASN A 525 41.30 21.15 -43.13
CA ASN A 525 42.35 22.05 -42.66
C ASN A 525 43.70 21.36 -42.36
N ASP A 526 44.17 20.48 -43.23
CA ASP A 526 45.61 20.09 -43.19
C ASP A 526 46.18 19.82 -44.56
N SER A 527 46.49 20.88 -45.25
CA SER A 527 47.50 20.88 -46.33
C SER A 527 48.26 22.20 -46.22
N ILE A 528 49.42 22.11 -45.61
CA ILE A 528 50.70 22.81 -45.89
C ILE A 528 51.64 22.63 -44.65
N GLU A 529 52.59 21.80 -44.74
CA GLU A 529 54.01 21.98 -44.60
C GLU A 529 54.74 20.66 -44.29
N THR A 530 55.32 20.19 -45.36
CA THR A 530 56.65 19.60 -45.65
C THR A 530 57.51 19.16 -44.48
N ALA A 531 57.96 17.90 -44.67
CA ALA A 531 59.30 17.38 -44.77
C ALA A 531 60.13 17.15 -43.50
N ALA A 532 60.58 15.97 -43.49
CA ALA A 532 61.96 15.50 -43.18
C ALA A 532 62.15 14.66 -41.90
N GLU A 533 62.72 13.53 -42.26
CA GLU A 533 63.66 12.70 -41.55
C GLU A 533 63.17 11.79 -40.41
N ASP A 534 63.09 10.56 -40.70
CA ASP A 534 64.08 9.48 -40.89
C ASP A 534 64.39 8.71 -39.60
N ALA A 535 64.24 7.43 -39.77
CA ALA A 535 65.01 6.37 -39.19
C ALA A 535 64.68 5.77 -37.80
N ALA A 536 64.39 4.54 -37.96
CA ALA A 536 64.96 3.42 -37.22
C ALA A 536 64.24 2.95 -35.93
N GLY A 537 63.82 1.76 -36.05
CA GLY A 537 64.28 0.64 -35.28
C GLY A 537 63.14 -0.04 -34.50
N ASN A 538 62.59 -1.01 -35.08
CA ASN A 538 62.80 -2.45 -34.89
C ASN A 538 62.54 -3.01 -33.48
N THR A 539 61.80 -4.01 -33.55
CA THR A 539 61.74 -5.35 -32.90
C THR A 539 60.72 -5.53 -31.78
N ASP A 540 59.85 -6.33 -32.13
CA ASP A 540 59.59 -7.76 -31.78
C ASP A 540 58.79 -8.04 -30.51
N GLU A 541 57.80 -8.84 -30.81
CA GLU A 541 57.40 -10.09 -30.14
C GLU A 541 56.76 -9.92 -28.76
N ASP A 542 55.79 -10.57 -28.37
CA ASP A 542 55.06 -11.78 -28.85
C ASP A 542 53.91 -12.07 -27.91
N THR A 543 52.94 -12.73 -28.48
CA THR A 543 52.06 -13.75 -27.86
C THR A 543 51.13 -13.35 -26.74
N ALA A 544 49.94 -13.49 -27.07
CA ALA A 544 49.05 -14.66 -27.04
C ALA A 544 48.13 -14.69 -25.84
N GLU A 545 46.95 -14.82 -26.23
CA GLU A 545 45.94 -15.91 -25.99
C GLU A 545 45.22 -15.80 -24.65
N SER A 546 44.04 -15.87 -24.62
CA SER A 546 42.86 -16.60 -25.06
C SER A 546 41.83 -16.50 -23.99
N ALA A 547 40.65 -16.21 -24.38
CA ALA A 547 39.53 -17.12 -24.56
C ALA A 547 38.77 -17.40 -23.25
N VAL A 548 37.54 -17.03 -23.24
CA VAL A 548 36.36 -17.78 -23.61
C VAL A 548 35.70 -18.55 -22.45
N THR A 549 34.46 -18.35 -22.36
CA THR A 549 33.24 -19.15 -22.21
C THR A 549 32.64 -19.14 -20.82
N GLU A 550 31.35 -18.74 -20.77
CA GLU A 550 30.11 -19.55 -20.90
C GLU A 550 30.03 -20.63 -19.83
N THR A 551 28.99 -20.75 -19.08
CA THR A 551 27.64 -21.31 -19.30
C THR A 551 26.98 -21.35 -17.94
N ALA A 552 25.76 -20.95 -17.72
CA ALA A 552 24.47 -21.59 -17.97
C ALA A 552 24.36 -23.04 -17.42
N GLU A 553 23.26 -23.19 -16.75
CA GLU A 553 22.38 -24.39 -16.64
C GLU A 553 22.56 -25.36 -15.47
N THR A 554 21.45 -25.50 -14.85
CA THR A 554 20.49 -26.59 -14.56
C THR A 554 20.74 -27.33 -13.27
N ALA A 555 19.75 -27.25 -12.42
CA ALA A 555 18.56 -28.11 -12.30
C ALA A 555 18.80 -29.52 -11.81
N LYS A 556 18.01 -29.86 -10.85
CA LYS A 556 17.32 -31.15 -10.63
C LYS A 556 17.99 -32.25 -9.78
N ASP A 557 17.09 -32.65 -8.90
CA ASP A 557 16.74 -34.03 -8.45
C ASP A 557 17.71 -34.68 -7.47
N ALA A 558 17.24 -35.16 -6.45
CA ALA A 558 16.37 -36.26 -6.12
C ALA A 558 16.65 -36.75 -4.71
N GLU A 559 15.55 -37.08 -4.05
CA GLU A 559 15.26 -38.35 -3.36
C GLU A 559 16.22 -38.78 -2.23
N GLU A 560 15.68 -39.00 -1.18
CA GLU A 560 14.87 -40.08 -0.60
C GLU A 560 15.54 -40.67 0.65
N LYS A 561 14.68 -41.04 1.59
CA LYS A 561 14.82 -42.06 2.64
C LYS A 561 15.58 -41.68 3.90
N ASP A 562 15.16 -42.02 5.01
CA ASP A 562 14.21 -42.90 5.68
C ASP A 562 14.23 -42.63 7.18
N ALA A 563 13.08 -42.86 7.76
CA ALA A 563 12.80 -43.61 8.99
C ALA A 563 13.44 -43.18 10.33
N ASP A 564 12.66 -42.69 11.25
CA ASP A 564 12.04 -43.50 12.33
C ASP A 564 10.88 -42.69 12.93
#